data_d7e30ae742b00d668f5a0adacde6fd0f
#
_entry.id   d7e30ae742b00d668f5a0adacde6fd0f
#
_cell.length_a   1.000
_cell.length_b   1.000
_cell.length_c   1.000
_cell.angle_alpha   90.00
_cell.angle_beta   90.00
_cell.angle_gamma   90.00
#
_symmetry.space_group_name_H-M   'P 1'
#
loop_
_entity.id
_entity.type
_entity.pdbx_description
1 polymer ?
#
loop_
_entity_poly.entity_id
_entity_poly.type
_entity_poly.pdbx_seq_one_letter_code
_entity_poly.pdbx_strand_id
1 'polypeptide(L)'
;LRERCGAEVVWVKHENHTPTGAFKLRGGLIYAERLRRERPYVRGIVSATRGNHGQSLAWAGRRYGIAVTVVVPHGNSTEKNAAMRAFGARVIEHGDDFEMAREEAVRLAASEELEFAPSYAPDLVKGVATYSLELFRAAPLLNALYVPIGLGSGICGAILVRDLLGLSTEIIGVQAAGAAAYARSFEEGRVVALNRAETHADGVAVRQPDAEAFAIIRAGASRIVTVSDDAIAAAIRAYWTDTHNLVEGAGAAPLAALLAERDRMAGKRIGLVVTGGNIDLALFRSWVLREPQAAVS
;
A
#
# COMPACT_ATOMS: atom_id res chain seq x y z
N LEU A 1 -18.79 4.09 -11.91
CA LEU A 1 -17.47 4.72 -11.90
C LEU A 1 -17.14 5.45 -13.20
N ARG A 2 -17.31 4.84 -14.37
CA ARG A 2 -17.00 5.46 -15.67
C ARG A 2 -17.69 6.83 -15.85
N GLU A 3 -18.98 6.90 -15.66
CA GLU A 3 -19.76 8.15 -15.77
C GLU A 3 -19.32 9.19 -14.73
N ARG A 4 -19.07 8.75 -13.51
CA ARG A 4 -18.56 9.61 -12.43
C ARG A 4 -17.23 10.26 -12.80
N CYS A 5 -16.34 9.52 -13.46
CA CYS A 5 -15.02 9.98 -13.84
C CYS A 5 -14.96 10.72 -15.19
N GLY A 6 -15.99 10.66 -16.01
CA GLY A 6 -15.99 11.23 -17.37
C GLY A 6 -15.01 10.55 -18.35
N ALA A 7 -14.46 9.40 -17.98
CA ALA A 7 -13.50 8.64 -18.77
C ALA A 7 -14.15 7.79 -19.84
N GLU A 8 -13.43 7.44 -20.90
CA GLU A 8 -13.89 6.46 -21.90
C GLU A 8 -14.05 5.07 -21.28
N VAL A 9 -13.00 4.64 -20.54
CA VAL A 9 -12.97 3.36 -19.83
C VAL A 9 -12.26 3.55 -18.50
N VAL A 10 -12.77 2.90 -17.44
CA VAL A 10 -12.09 2.80 -16.14
C VAL A 10 -11.86 1.34 -15.82
N TRP A 11 -10.60 0.93 -15.85
CA TRP A 11 -10.17 -0.38 -15.39
C TRP A 11 -9.79 -0.30 -13.91
N VAL A 12 -10.29 -1.21 -13.10
CA VAL A 12 -9.96 -1.30 -11.67
C VAL A 12 -9.23 -2.61 -11.39
N LYS A 13 -7.98 -2.53 -10.95
CA LYS A 13 -7.23 -3.69 -10.49
C LYS A 13 -7.52 -3.96 -9.03
N HIS A 14 -8.32 -4.97 -8.77
CA HIS A 14 -8.76 -5.36 -7.44
C HIS A 14 -7.72 -6.24 -6.73
N GLU A 15 -6.93 -5.65 -5.84
CA GLU A 15 -6.00 -6.36 -4.95
C GLU A 15 -6.58 -6.56 -3.53
N ASN A 16 -7.75 -6.02 -3.26
CA ASN A 16 -8.52 -6.26 -2.03
C ASN A 16 -9.15 -7.67 -1.95
N HIS A 17 -9.15 -8.45 -3.04
CA HIS A 17 -9.67 -9.81 -3.08
C HIS A 17 -8.59 -10.90 -2.89
N THR A 18 -7.37 -10.52 -2.51
CA THR A 18 -6.34 -11.49 -2.14
C THR A 18 -6.65 -12.15 -0.79
N PRO A 19 -6.05 -13.32 -0.45
CA PRO A 19 -6.26 -13.96 0.85
C PRO A 19 -5.97 -13.10 2.08
N THR A 20 -5.12 -12.06 1.94
CA THR A 20 -4.83 -11.11 3.01
C THR A 20 -5.55 -9.77 2.83
N GLY A 21 -6.47 -9.66 1.89
CA GLY A 21 -7.21 -8.43 1.62
C GLY A 21 -6.36 -7.27 1.08
N ALA A 22 -5.11 -7.52 0.61
CA ALA A 22 -4.23 -6.48 0.10
C ALA A 22 -3.13 -7.02 -0.84
N PHE A 23 -2.63 -6.15 -1.75
CA PHE A 23 -1.60 -6.46 -2.75
C PHE A 23 -0.26 -6.91 -2.16
N LYS A 24 0.03 -6.54 -0.92
CA LYS A 24 1.29 -6.84 -0.24
C LYS A 24 1.61 -8.32 -0.21
N LEU A 25 0.60 -9.19 -0.22
CA LEU A 25 0.75 -10.64 -0.27
C LEU A 25 1.67 -11.09 -1.41
N ARG A 26 1.56 -10.49 -2.57
CA ARG A 26 2.39 -10.82 -3.75
C ARG A 26 3.89 -10.63 -3.47
N GLY A 27 4.22 -9.52 -2.81
CA GLY A 27 5.60 -9.22 -2.40
C GLY A 27 6.10 -10.18 -1.33
N GLY A 28 5.31 -10.41 -0.28
CA GLY A 28 5.67 -11.32 0.81
C GLY A 28 5.93 -12.74 0.34
N LEU A 29 5.17 -13.23 -0.64
CA LEU A 29 5.38 -14.56 -1.23
C LEU A 29 6.74 -14.68 -1.91
N ILE A 30 7.13 -13.72 -2.75
CA ILE A 30 8.43 -13.73 -3.44
C ILE A 30 9.57 -13.56 -2.43
N TYR A 31 9.40 -12.66 -1.45
CA TYR A 31 10.39 -12.45 -0.41
C TYR A 31 10.65 -13.73 0.42
N ALA A 32 9.59 -14.37 0.89
CA ALA A 32 9.72 -15.59 1.71
C ALA A 32 10.22 -16.80 0.90
N GLU A 33 9.78 -16.96 -0.36
CA GLU A 33 10.26 -18.01 -1.25
C GLU A 33 11.75 -17.88 -1.49
N ARG A 34 12.21 -16.67 -1.84
CA ARG A 34 13.62 -16.40 -2.09
C ARG A 34 14.45 -16.60 -0.83
N LEU A 35 13.99 -16.10 0.31
CA LEU A 35 14.68 -16.30 1.58
C LEU A 35 14.85 -17.80 1.89
N ARG A 36 13.79 -18.58 1.72
CA ARG A 36 13.84 -20.02 1.98
C ARG A 36 14.77 -20.75 1.03
N ARG A 37 14.81 -20.35 -0.24
CA ARG A 37 15.67 -20.97 -1.27
C ARG A 37 17.15 -20.63 -1.07
N GLU A 38 17.46 -19.34 -0.84
CA GLU A 38 18.85 -18.85 -0.81
C GLU A 38 19.48 -18.94 0.59
N ARG A 39 18.67 -18.85 1.64
CA ARG A 39 19.12 -18.89 3.05
C ARG A 39 18.25 -19.82 3.89
N PRO A 40 18.25 -21.16 3.61
CA PRO A 40 17.38 -22.13 4.27
C PRO A 40 17.64 -22.26 5.78
N TYR A 41 18.77 -21.79 6.26
CA TYR A 41 19.16 -21.78 7.67
C TYR A 41 18.48 -20.69 8.49
N VAL A 42 17.89 -19.67 7.87
CA VAL A 42 17.16 -18.62 8.55
C VAL A 42 15.91 -19.21 9.22
N ARG A 43 15.85 -19.06 10.54
CA ARG A 43 14.80 -19.66 11.37
C ARG A 43 13.49 -18.89 11.34
N GLY A 44 13.56 -17.57 11.17
CA GLY A 44 12.39 -16.71 11.19
C GLY A 44 12.66 -15.33 10.65
N ILE A 45 11.57 -14.59 10.47
CA ILE A 45 11.54 -13.20 10.00
C ILE A 45 10.98 -12.33 11.13
N VAL A 46 11.53 -11.14 11.31
CA VAL A 46 10.93 -10.10 12.12
C VAL A 46 10.73 -8.83 11.27
N SER A 47 9.62 -8.13 11.47
CA SER A 47 9.32 -6.87 10.77
C SER A 47 8.51 -5.94 11.66
N ALA A 48 8.60 -4.64 11.40
CA ALA A 48 7.68 -3.65 11.95
C ALA A 48 6.64 -3.22 10.90
N THR A 49 5.38 -3.09 11.30
CA THR A 49 4.29 -2.71 10.39
C THR A 49 3.05 -2.27 11.15
N ARG A 50 2.17 -1.53 10.46
CA ARG A 50 0.82 -1.23 10.95
C ARG A 50 -0.27 -2.18 10.43
N GLY A 51 0.03 -3.10 9.47
CA GLY A 51 -1.03 -4.01 8.99
C GLY A 51 -0.68 -4.85 7.77
N ASN A 52 -0.98 -4.39 6.55
CA ASN A 52 -0.94 -5.19 5.32
C ASN A 52 0.40 -5.90 5.03
N HIS A 53 1.52 -5.26 5.38
CA HIS A 53 2.83 -5.89 5.22
C HIS A 53 3.02 -7.06 6.19
N GLY A 54 2.65 -6.90 7.46
CA GLY A 54 2.72 -7.97 8.46
C GLY A 54 1.83 -9.17 8.13
N GLN A 55 0.60 -8.93 7.68
CA GLN A 55 -0.30 -9.99 7.21
C GLN A 55 0.31 -10.74 6.02
N SER A 56 0.92 -10.01 5.09
CA SER A 56 1.62 -10.58 3.93
C SER A 56 2.76 -11.50 4.35
N LEU A 57 3.64 -11.04 5.25
CA LEU A 57 4.75 -11.85 5.77
C LEU A 57 4.25 -13.06 6.57
N ALA A 58 3.24 -12.88 7.43
CA ALA A 58 2.65 -13.96 8.21
C ALA A 58 2.10 -15.08 7.33
N TRP A 59 1.31 -14.72 6.31
CA TRP A 59 0.74 -15.69 5.37
C TRP A 59 1.82 -16.40 4.56
N ALA A 60 2.80 -15.64 4.04
CA ALA A 60 3.92 -16.18 3.27
C ALA A 60 4.82 -17.06 4.15
N GLY A 61 5.12 -16.65 5.37
CA GLY A 61 5.90 -17.44 6.34
C GLY A 61 5.25 -18.79 6.62
N ARG A 62 3.93 -18.80 6.87
CA ARG A 62 3.17 -20.04 7.04
C ARG A 62 3.30 -20.98 5.83
N ARG A 63 3.25 -20.42 4.60
CA ARG A 63 3.36 -21.22 3.37
C ARG A 63 4.75 -21.85 3.21
N TYR A 64 5.81 -21.14 3.58
CA TYR A 64 7.20 -21.59 3.37
C TYR A 64 7.87 -22.15 4.66
N GLY A 65 7.11 -22.35 5.73
CA GLY A 65 7.64 -22.87 6.98
C GLY A 65 8.65 -21.94 7.66
N ILE A 66 8.44 -20.63 7.59
CA ILE A 66 9.27 -19.58 8.22
C ILE A 66 8.45 -18.96 9.35
N ALA A 67 8.98 -18.96 10.58
CA ALA A 67 8.36 -18.24 11.69
C ALA A 67 8.37 -16.73 11.45
N VAL A 68 7.27 -16.05 11.80
CA VAL A 68 7.15 -14.60 11.58
C VAL A 68 6.80 -13.91 12.89
N THR A 69 7.63 -12.92 13.27
CA THR A 69 7.37 -11.99 14.37
C THR A 69 7.08 -10.62 13.77
N VAL A 70 6.02 -9.99 14.24
CA VAL A 70 5.63 -8.63 13.80
C VAL A 70 5.58 -7.73 15.02
N VAL A 71 6.29 -6.61 14.96
CA VAL A 71 6.23 -5.56 15.97
C VAL A 71 5.33 -4.44 15.47
N VAL A 72 4.37 -4.04 16.30
CA VAL A 72 3.41 -2.96 16.01
C VAL A 72 3.44 -1.93 17.16
N PRO A 73 3.17 -0.65 16.88
CA PRO A 73 3.07 0.33 17.95
C PRO A 73 1.83 0.10 18.83
N HIS A 74 1.84 0.64 20.05
CA HIS A 74 0.65 0.67 20.90
C HIS A 74 -0.50 1.40 20.19
N GLY A 75 -1.73 0.96 20.41
CA GLY A 75 -2.92 1.50 19.75
C GLY A 75 -3.03 1.17 18.26
N ASN A 76 -2.24 0.21 17.76
CA ASN A 76 -2.42 -0.29 16.40
C ASN A 76 -3.79 -0.96 16.23
N SER A 77 -4.29 -1.03 14.99
CA SER A 77 -5.56 -1.68 14.64
C SER A 77 -5.68 -3.07 15.27
N THR A 78 -6.71 -3.27 16.09
CA THR A 78 -7.00 -4.56 16.71
C THR A 78 -7.39 -5.62 15.70
N GLU A 79 -8.13 -5.23 14.64
CA GLU A 79 -8.54 -6.12 13.56
C GLU A 79 -7.33 -6.58 12.73
N LYS A 80 -6.40 -5.67 12.39
CA LYS A 80 -5.15 -6.02 11.68
C LYS A 80 -4.22 -6.88 12.55
N ASN A 81 -4.12 -6.59 13.86
CA ASN A 81 -3.35 -7.41 14.80
C ASN A 81 -3.93 -8.83 14.90
N ALA A 82 -5.27 -8.96 14.98
CA ALA A 82 -5.94 -10.26 15.00
C ALA A 82 -5.71 -11.04 13.70
N ALA A 83 -5.78 -10.36 12.53
CA ALA A 83 -5.51 -10.98 11.24
C ALA A 83 -4.06 -11.50 11.14
N MET A 84 -3.06 -10.73 11.59
CA MET A 84 -1.66 -11.19 11.60
C MET A 84 -1.48 -12.43 12.48
N ARG A 85 -2.10 -12.45 13.68
CA ARG A 85 -2.10 -13.63 14.57
C ARG A 85 -2.80 -14.84 13.92
N ALA A 86 -3.94 -14.62 13.26
CA ALA A 86 -4.67 -15.69 12.56
C ALA A 86 -3.88 -16.30 11.40
N PHE A 87 -3.03 -15.52 10.74
CA PHE A 87 -2.09 -16.02 9.73
C PHE A 87 -0.83 -16.67 10.32
N GLY A 88 -0.69 -16.70 11.66
CA GLY A 88 0.38 -17.42 12.36
C GLY A 88 1.56 -16.56 12.80
N ALA A 89 1.46 -15.22 12.77
CA ALA A 89 2.52 -14.37 13.30
C ALA A 89 2.46 -14.25 14.83
N ARG A 90 3.63 -14.19 15.46
CA ARG A 90 3.81 -13.64 16.81
C ARG A 90 3.73 -12.12 16.70
N VAL A 91 2.72 -11.49 17.31
CA VAL A 91 2.54 -10.04 17.30
C VAL A 91 2.93 -9.47 18.64
N ILE A 92 3.88 -8.52 18.63
CA ILE A 92 4.41 -7.80 19.78
C ILE A 92 3.99 -6.34 19.65
N GLU A 93 3.39 -5.78 20.70
CA GLU A 93 3.09 -4.35 20.78
C GLU A 93 4.22 -3.65 21.51
N HIS A 94 4.87 -2.66 20.88
CA HIS A 94 5.99 -1.94 21.43
C HIS A 94 6.10 -0.52 20.88
N GLY A 95 6.29 0.44 21.81
CA GLY A 95 6.48 1.85 21.50
C GLY A 95 5.20 2.58 21.11
N ASP A 96 5.27 3.89 21.08
CA ASP A 96 4.12 4.77 20.82
C ASP A 96 3.96 5.10 19.33
N ASP A 97 5.01 4.82 18.52
CA ASP A 97 4.98 5.07 17.10
C ASP A 97 5.65 3.94 16.28
N PHE A 98 5.61 4.09 14.96
CA PHE A 98 6.19 3.12 14.04
C PHE A 98 7.71 3.01 14.15
N GLU A 99 8.41 4.11 14.45
CA GLU A 99 9.88 4.07 14.54
C GLU A 99 10.35 3.29 15.77
N MET A 100 9.68 3.47 16.91
CA MET A 100 9.95 2.67 18.12
C MET A 100 9.67 1.18 17.89
N ALA A 101 8.58 0.86 17.23
CA ALA A 101 8.29 -0.52 16.84
C ALA A 101 9.35 -1.09 15.88
N ARG A 102 9.89 -0.27 14.98
CA ARG A 102 10.94 -0.67 14.06
C ARG A 102 12.28 -0.89 14.77
N GLU A 103 12.65 -0.02 15.71
CA GLU A 103 13.85 -0.17 16.54
C GLU A 103 13.81 -1.49 17.33
N GLU A 104 12.66 -1.79 17.92
CA GLU A 104 12.47 -3.07 18.63
C GLU A 104 12.55 -4.27 17.68
N ALA A 105 12.00 -4.17 16.49
CA ALA A 105 12.11 -5.24 15.48
C ALA A 105 13.58 -5.48 15.08
N VAL A 106 14.38 -4.43 14.93
CA VAL A 106 15.82 -4.53 14.65
C VAL A 106 16.56 -5.16 15.84
N ARG A 107 16.22 -4.77 17.08
CA ARG A 107 16.79 -5.36 18.29
C ARG A 107 16.49 -6.86 18.39
N LEU A 108 15.24 -7.26 18.12
CA LEU A 108 14.81 -8.66 18.09
C LEU A 108 15.50 -9.46 16.97
N ALA A 109 15.69 -8.85 15.80
CA ALA A 109 16.45 -9.48 14.70
C ALA A 109 17.85 -9.91 15.18
N ALA A 110 18.54 -9.05 15.89
CA ALA A 110 19.88 -9.35 16.42
C ALA A 110 19.87 -10.34 17.58
N SER A 111 18.94 -10.20 18.55
CA SER A 111 18.94 -11.01 19.79
C SER A 111 18.34 -12.40 19.60
N GLU A 112 17.43 -12.60 18.66
CA GLU A 112 16.77 -13.88 18.36
C GLU A 112 17.28 -14.52 17.05
N GLU A 113 18.33 -13.96 16.43
CA GLU A 113 18.93 -14.41 15.16
C GLU A 113 17.89 -14.52 14.03
N LEU A 114 16.99 -13.51 13.94
CA LEU A 114 15.94 -13.44 12.92
C LEU A 114 16.38 -12.55 11.76
N GLU A 115 15.81 -12.82 10.59
CA GLU A 115 15.95 -11.92 9.44
C GLU A 115 15.04 -10.71 9.59
N PHE A 116 15.61 -9.50 9.56
CA PHE A 116 14.79 -8.29 9.50
C PHE A 116 14.24 -8.10 8.08
N ALA A 117 12.93 -8.19 7.93
CA ALA A 117 12.24 -7.92 6.68
C ALA A 117 11.78 -6.45 6.62
N PRO A 118 12.39 -5.62 5.77
CA PRO A 118 11.99 -4.22 5.61
C PRO A 118 10.63 -4.11 4.90
N SER A 119 9.95 -2.99 5.07
CA SER A 119 8.68 -2.73 4.38
C SER A 119 8.84 -2.34 2.89
N TYR A 120 10.09 -2.10 2.45
CA TYR A 120 10.50 -1.95 1.05
C TYR A 120 11.75 -2.77 0.79
N ALA A 121 11.76 -3.55 -0.27
CA ALA A 121 12.90 -4.32 -0.76
C ALA A 121 12.68 -4.71 -2.24
N PRO A 122 13.73 -4.95 -3.04
CA PRO A 122 13.60 -5.35 -4.44
C PRO A 122 12.71 -6.59 -4.66
N ASP A 123 12.77 -7.59 -3.77
CA ASP A 123 11.93 -8.79 -3.89
C ASP A 123 10.46 -8.53 -3.59
N LEU A 124 10.17 -7.61 -2.67
CA LEU A 124 8.81 -7.13 -2.45
C LEU A 124 8.28 -6.42 -3.69
N VAL A 125 9.10 -5.58 -4.33
CA VAL A 125 8.75 -4.89 -5.59
C VAL A 125 8.48 -5.89 -6.71
N LYS A 126 9.36 -6.90 -6.90
CA LYS A 126 9.17 -7.95 -7.91
C LYS A 126 7.84 -8.69 -7.74
N GLY A 127 7.51 -9.05 -6.50
CA GLY A 127 6.24 -9.73 -6.23
C GLY A 127 5.04 -8.85 -6.55
N VAL A 128 5.01 -7.61 -6.07
CA VAL A 128 3.87 -6.71 -6.32
C VAL A 128 3.79 -6.27 -7.78
N ALA A 129 4.89 -6.20 -8.52
CA ALA A 129 4.89 -5.89 -9.95
C ALA A 129 3.99 -6.82 -10.77
N THR A 130 3.72 -8.04 -10.28
CA THR A 130 2.85 -9.02 -10.96
C THR A 130 1.42 -8.51 -11.14
N TYR A 131 0.86 -7.71 -10.22
CA TYR A 131 -0.47 -7.16 -10.44
C TYR A 131 -0.51 -6.15 -11.60
N SER A 132 0.56 -5.38 -11.76
CA SER A 132 0.68 -4.43 -12.88
C SER A 132 0.85 -5.17 -14.21
N LEU A 133 1.61 -6.26 -14.22
CA LEU A 133 1.74 -7.13 -15.40
C LEU A 133 0.38 -7.72 -15.82
N GLU A 134 -0.41 -8.21 -14.86
CA GLU A 134 -1.77 -8.69 -15.11
C GLU A 134 -2.65 -7.58 -15.69
N LEU A 135 -2.62 -6.38 -15.10
CA LEU A 135 -3.41 -5.24 -15.56
C LEU A 135 -3.03 -4.82 -16.98
N PHE A 136 -1.74 -4.61 -17.25
CA PHE A 136 -1.29 -4.17 -18.57
C PHE A 136 -1.52 -5.21 -19.68
N ARG A 137 -1.50 -6.51 -19.34
CA ARG A 137 -1.88 -7.56 -20.29
C ARG A 137 -3.39 -7.56 -20.58
N ALA A 138 -4.22 -7.29 -19.58
CA ALA A 138 -5.66 -7.21 -19.76
C ALA A 138 -6.11 -5.88 -20.42
N ALA A 139 -5.38 -4.80 -20.17
CA ALA A 139 -5.69 -3.44 -20.62
C ALA A 139 -4.46 -2.75 -21.22
N PRO A 140 -3.93 -3.18 -22.37
CA PRO A 140 -2.65 -2.69 -22.90
C PRO A 140 -2.71 -1.25 -23.42
N LEU A 141 -3.90 -0.69 -23.61
CA LEU A 141 -4.12 0.65 -24.18
C LEU A 141 -4.50 1.71 -23.14
N LEU A 142 -4.04 1.57 -21.89
CA LEU A 142 -4.27 2.58 -20.86
C LEU A 142 -3.50 3.88 -21.20
N ASN A 143 -4.19 5.01 -21.14
CA ASN A 143 -3.55 6.33 -21.20
C ASN A 143 -2.85 6.67 -19.89
N ALA A 144 -3.47 6.32 -18.75
CA ALA A 144 -2.91 6.60 -17.43
C ALA A 144 -3.27 5.50 -16.41
N LEU A 145 -2.38 5.27 -15.46
CA LEU A 145 -2.57 4.39 -14.31
C LEU A 145 -2.29 5.17 -13.02
N TYR A 146 -3.30 5.29 -12.15
CA TYR A 146 -3.17 5.88 -10.83
C TYR A 146 -2.80 4.84 -9.79
N VAL A 147 -1.72 5.06 -9.05
CA VAL A 147 -1.17 4.12 -8.06
C VAL A 147 -0.92 4.85 -6.74
N PRO A 148 -1.43 4.36 -5.60
CA PRO A 148 -1.17 5.00 -4.31
C PRO A 148 0.28 4.75 -3.88
N ILE A 149 0.89 5.76 -3.24
CA ILE A 149 2.28 5.68 -2.76
C ILE A 149 2.30 5.63 -1.23
N GLY A 150 2.61 4.46 -0.68
CA GLY A 150 3.14 4.31 0.67
C GLY A 150 4.66 4.40 0.62
N LEU A 151 5.40 3.30 0.92
CA LEU A 151 6.86 3.23 0.72
C LEU A 151 7.30 3.03 -0.73
N GLY A 152 6.37 2.93 -1.69
CA GLY A 152 6.70 2.98 -3.11
C GLY A 152 6.70 1.63 -3.84
N SER A 153 6.62 0.47 -3.17
CA SER A 153 6.70 -0.84 -3.86
C SER A 153 5.68 -1.02 -4.99
N GLY A 154 4.45 -0.53 -4.80
CA GLY A 154 3.38 -0.64 -5.80
C GLY A 154 3.66 0.17 -7.05
N ILE A 155 3.97 1.45 -6.91
CA ILE A 155 4.24 2.33 -8.05
C ILE A 155 5.56 1.98 -8.74
N CYS A 156 6.60 1.60 -8.00
CA CYS A 156 7.85 1.11 -8.58
C CYS A 156 7.59 -0.13 -9.45
N GLY A 157 6.80 -1.09 -8.96
CA GLY A 157 6.40 -2.25 -9.73
C GLY A 157 5.65 -1.88 -11.01
N ALA A 158 4.74 -0.89 -10.94
CA ALA A 158 3.98 -0.42 -12.11
C ALA A 158 4.90 0.26 -13.14
N ILE A 159 5.82 1.12 -12.71
CA ILE A 159 6.80 1.80 -13.58
C ILE A 159 7.67 0.75 -14.28
N LEU A 160 8.29 -0.16 -13.53
CA LEU A 160 9.19 -1.18 -14.07
C LEU A 160 8.49 -2.08 -15.10
N VAL A 161 7.25 -2.47 -14.84
CA VAL A 161 6.48 -3.30 -15.78
C VAL A 161 6.07 -2.51 -17.03
N ARG A 162 5.60 -1.24 -16.87
CA ARG A 162 5.31 -0.35 -18.00
C ARG A 162 6.51 -0.23 -18.93
N ASP A 163 7.69 0.01 -18.36
CA ASP A 163 8.95 0.18 -19.11
C ASP A 163 9.39 -1.13 -19.79
N LEU A 164 9.31 -2.25 -19.05
CA LEU A 164 9.62 -3.58 -19.58
C LEU A 164 8.75 -3.96 -20.79
N LEU A 165 7.48 -3.53 -20.77
CA LEU A 165 6.53 -3.79 -21.87
C LEU A 165 6.56 -2.73 -22.96
N GLY A 166 7.39 -1.67 -22.83
CA GLY A 166 7.50 -0.58 -23.80
C GLY A 166 6.21 0.23 -23.95
N LEU A 167 5.39 0.33 -22.89
CA LEU A 167 4.10 1.03 -22.93
C LEU A 167 4.27 2.53 -22.68
N SER A 168 3.42 3.34 -23.31
CA SER A 168 3.37 4.80 -23.14
C SER A 168 2.43 5.28 -22.03
N THR A 169 1.89 4.36 -21.23
CA THR A 169 0.95 4.68 -20.13
C THR A 169 1.59 5.63 -19.13
N GLU A 170 0.95 6.77 -18.85
CA GLU A 170 1.34 7.66 -17.76
C GLU A 170 1.16 6.96 -16.41
N ILE A 171 2.22 6.85 -15.59
CA ILE A 171 2.10 6.40 -14.20
C ILE A 171 1.96 7.61 -13.30
N ILE A 172 0.84 7.70 -12.60
CA ILE A 172 0.48 8.82 -11.73
C ILE A 172 0.49 8.32 -10.29
N GLY A 173 1.40 8.86 -9.49
CA GLY A 173 1.44 8.59 -8.07
C GLY A 173 0.35 9.33 -7.30
N VAL A 174 -0.19 8.72 -6.24
CA VAL A 174 -1.19 9.37 -5.39
C VAL A 174 -0.79 9.29 -3.92
N GLN A 175 -0.84 10.41 -3.21
CA GLN A 175 -0.64 10.49 -1.77
C GLN A 175 -1.78 11.25 -1.07
N ALA A 176 -1.96 11.00 0.23
CA ALA A 176 -2.79 11.86 1.07
C ALA A 176 -2.09 13.21 1.30
N ALA A 177 -2.83 14.31 1.28
CA ALA A 177 -2.30 15.66 1.46
C ALA A 177 -1.57 15.83 2.81
N GLY A 178 -2.06 15.18 3.88
CA GLY A 178 -1.41 15.17 5.20
C GLY A 178 -0.18 14.26 5.31
N ALA A 179 0.20 13.52 4.24
CA ALA A 179 1.33 12.59 4.20
C ALA A 179 2.06 12.64 2.85
N ALA A 180 2.31 13.83 2.32
CA ALA A 180 2.78 14.08 0.96
C ALA A 180 4.33 14.07 0.82
N ALA A 181 5.04 13.15 1.49
CA ALA A 181 6.51 13.12 1.48
C ALA A 181 7.10 12.89 0.09
N TYR A 182 6.54 11.96 -0.69
CA TYR A 182 7.00 11.72 -2.06
C TYR A 182 6.62 12.85 -3.02
N ALA A 183 5.45 13.49 -2.85
CA ALA A 183 5.06 14.63 -3.68
C ALA A 183 6.05 15.79 -3.50
N ARG A 184 6.37 16.16 -2.25
CA ARG A 184 7.38 17.17 -1.96
C ARG A 184 8.77 16.77 -2.48
N SER A 185 9.16 15.52 -2.28
CA SER A 185 10.45 15.03 -2.79
C SER A 185 10.52 15.10 -4.31
N PHE A 186 9.42 14.81 -5.01
CA PHE A 186 9.32 14.88 -6.46
C PHE A 186 9.47 16.31 -6.99
N GLU A 187 8.82 17.27 -6.34
CA GLU A 187 8.90 18.71 -6.65
C GLU A 187 10.30 19.25 -6.38
N GLU A 188 10.91 18.90 -5.22
CA GLU A 188 12.25 19.37 -4.86
C GLU A 188 13.39 18.61 -5.55
N GLY A 189 13.10 17.48 -6.21
CA GLY A 189 14.09 16.65 -6.88
C GLY A 189 15.06 15.89 -5.96
N ARG A 190 14.78 15.81 -4.66
CA ARG A 190 15.55 15.12 -3.62
C ARG A 190 14.62 14.53 -2.57
N VAL A 191 15.12 13.56 -1.80
CA VAL A 191 14.36 12.99 -0.68
C VAL A 191 14.10 14.05 0.39
N VAL A 192 12.84 14.26 0.75
CA VAL A 192 12.38 15.18 1.79
C VAL A 192 11.54 14.42 2.80
N ALA A 193 11.98 14.39 4.06
CA ALA A 193 11.20 13.84 5.15
C ALA A 193 10.19 14.86 5.70
N LEU A 194 9.05 14.36 6.17
CA LEU A 194 8.06 15.14 6.89
C LEU A 194 8.22 14.95 8.40
N ASN A 195 7.90 15.96 9.16
CA ASN A 195 7.85 15.84 10.62
C ASN A 195 6.71 14.93 11.09
N ARG A 196 5.57 14.95 10.37
CA ARG A 196 4.38 14.15 10.66
C ARG A 196 3.76 13.62 9.37
N ALA A 197 3.01 12.53 9.47
CA ALA A 197 2.14 12.00 8.42
C ALA A 197 0.75 11.82 9.04
N GLU A 198 -0.13 12.77 8.76
CA GLU A 198 -1.46 12.86 9.36
C GLU A 198 -2.53 12.55 8.30
N THR A 199 -2.98 11.29 8.28
CA THR A 199 -4.05 10.82 7.41
C THR A 199 -4.69 9.56 7.99
N HIS A 200 -5.99 9.41 7.75
CA HIS A 200 -6.72 8.17 8.04
C HIS A 200 -6.37 7.03 7.07
N ALA A 201 -5.76 7.34 5.94
CA ALA A 201 -5.31 6.36 4.95
C ALA A 201 -3.92 5.79 5.33
N ASP A 202 -3.84 4.95 6.37
CA ASP A 202 -2.61 4.43 6.97
C ASP A 202 -1.63 3.79 5.97
N GLY A 203 -2.12 3.14 4.92
CA GLY A 203 -1.29 2.54 3.87
C GLY A 203 -0.48 3.53 3.02
N VAL A 204 -0.79 4.83 3.08
CA VAL A 204 -0.04 5.93 2.44
C VAL A 204 0.54 6.92 3.46
N ALA A 205 0.43 6.65 4.76
CA ALA A 205 0.95 7.48 5.84
C ALA A 205 2.46 7.30 6.01
N VAL A 206 3.26 7.87 5.13
CA VAL A 206 4.72 7.75 5.14
C VAL A 206 5.37 9.11 5.35
N ARG A 207 6.27 9.19 6.36
CA ARG A 207 7.02 10.39 6.68
C ARG A 207 8.29 10.55 5.87
N GLN A 208 8.98 9.43 5.62
CA GLN A 208 10.27 9.44 4.94
C GLN A 208 10.21 8.52 3.72
N PRO A 209 10.41 9.05 2.51
CA PRO A 209 10.56 8.25 1.32
C PRO A 209 11.78 7.34 1.38
N ASP A 210 11.64 6.14 0.84
CA ASP A 210 12.77 5.27 0.56
C ASP A 210 13.55 5.81 -0.65
N ALA A 211 14.89 5.82 -0.55
CA ALA A 211 15.75 6.45 -1.55
C ALA A 211 15.73 5.71 -2.90
N GLU A 212 15.73 4.35 -2.88
CA GLU A 212 15.65 3.55 -4.10
C GLU A 212 14.28 3.70 -4.77
N ALA A 213 13.20 3.63 -3.97
CA ALA A 213 11.86 3.86 -4.47
C ALA A 213 11.72 5.26 -5.09
N PHE A 214 12.27 6.29 -4.41
CA PHE A 214 12.23 7.65 -4.92
C PHE A 214 12.95 7.79 -6.25
N ALA A 215 14.12 7.18 -6.42
CA ALA A 215 14.85 7.22 -7.68
C ALA A 215 14.02 6.65 -8.85
N ILE A 216 13.36 5.50 -8.65
CA ILE A 216 12.48 4.88 -9.64
C ILE A 216 11.25 5.76 -9.92
N ILE A 217 10.60 6.26 -8.87
CA ILE A 217 9.41 7.12 -8.99
C ILE A 217 9.74 8.41 -9.75
N ARG A 218 10.85 9.07 -9.40
CA ARG A 218 11.29 10.31 -10.04
C ARG A 218 11.58 10.11 -11.53
N ALA A 219 12.16 8.97 -11.91
CA ALA A 219 12.47 8.66 -13.30
C ALA A 219 11.24 8.26 -14.14
N GLY A 220 10.25 7.60 -13.51
CA GLY A 220 9.20 6.90 -14.25
C GLY A 220 7.77 7.39 -14.02
N ALA A 221 7.48 8.14 -12.96
CA ALA A 221 6.17 8.73 -12.74
C ALA A 221 6.01 10.04 -13.52
N SER A 222 4.83 10.25 -14.11
CA SER A 222 4.52 11.49 -14.84
C SER A 222 4.29 12.67 -13.89
N ARG A 223 3.69 12.41 -12.73
CA ARG A 223 3.42 13.35 -11.64
C ARG A 223 2.95 12.62 -10.38
N ILE A 224 2.87 13.37 -9.29
CA ILE A 224 2.25 12.89 -8.05
C ILE A 224 1.09 13.84 -7.69
N VAL A 225 -0.10 13.26 -7.48
CA VAL A 225 -1.32 13.98 -7.08
C VAL A 225 -1.55 13.78 -5.59
N THR A 226 -1.83 14.87 -4.88
CA THR A 226 -2.24 14.79 -3.47
C THR A 226 -3.73 14.98 -3.31
N VAL A 227 -4.36 14.19 -2.43
CA VAL A 227 -5.80 14.21 -2.17
C VAL A 227 -6.09 14.34 -0.68
N SER A 228 -7.18 15.03 -0.32
CA SER A 228 -7.59 15.15 1.07
C SER A 228 -8.23 13.86 1.59
N ASP A 229 -8.22 13.68 2.91
CA ASP A 229 -8.91 12.55 3.56
C ASP A 229 -10.42 12.56 3.28
N ASP A 230 -11.04 13.73 3.16
CA ASP A 230 -12.45 13.84 2.75
C ASP A 230 -12.69 13.32 1.32
N ALA A 231 -11.79 13.63 0.38
CA ALA A 231 -11.86 13.12 -0.98
C ALA A 231 -11.66 11.59 -1.02
N ILE A 232 -10.75 11.06 -0.20
CA ILE A 232 -10.53 9.61 -0.06
C ILE A 232 -11.78 8.94 0.52
N ALA A 233 -12.40 9.50 1.58
CA ALA A 233 -13.63 8.97 2.16
C ALA A 233 -14.78 8.97 1.14
N ALA A 234 -14.91 10.02 0.33
CA ALA A 234 -15.87 10.07 -0.77
C ALA A 234 -15.61 8.99 -1.84
N ALA A 235 -14.34 8.72 -2.15
CA ALA A 235 -13.96 7.65 -3.08
C ALA A 235 -14.26 6.25 -2.52
N ILE A 236 -14.08 6.01 -1.21
CA ILE A 236 -14.49 4.75 -0.56
C ILE A 236 -16.00 4.54 -0.73
N ARG A 237 -16.81 5.57 -0.45
CA ARG A 237 -18.26 5.51 -0.66
C ARG A 237 -18.63 5.24 -2.13
N ALA A 238 -17.90 5.85 -3.08
CA ALA A 238 -18.14 5.63 -4.50
C ALA A 238 -17.83 4.18 -4.90
N TYR A 239 -16.74 3.59 -4.42
CA TYR A 239 -16.48 2.15 -4.65
C TYR A 239 -17.59 1.27 -4.07
N TRP A 240 -18.06 1.59 -2.86
CA TRP A 240 -19.16 0.87 -2.24
C TRP A 240 -20.44 0.92 -3.08
N THR A 241 -20.85 2.10 -3.50
CA THR A 241 -22.11 2.28 -4.24
C THR A 241 -22.04 1.82 -5.69
N ASP A 242 -20.91 2.05 -6.36
CA ASP A 242 -20.79 1.81 -7.79
C ASP A 242 -20.29 0.39 -8.14
N THR A 243 -19.60 -0.28 -7.21
CA THR A 243 -18.97 -1.60 -7.45
C THR A 243 -19.22 -2.63 -6.35
N HIS A 244 -19.87 -2.24 -5.25
CA HIS A 244 -20.10 -3.07 -4.06
C HIS A 244 -18.82 -3.66 -3.47
N ASN A 245 -17.73 -2.90 -3.52
CA ASN A 245 -16.43 -3.29 -2.98
C ASN A 245 -16.07 -2.46 -1.76
N LEU A 246 -15.65 -3.14 -0.69
CA LEU A 246 -15.00 -2.49 0.44
C LEU A 246 -13.54 -2.21 0.11
N VAL A 247 -13.15 -0.95 0.25
CA VAL A 247 -11.80 -0.46 -0.08
C VAL A 247 -11.26 0.34 1.10
N GLU A 248 -10.00 0.11 1.49
CA GLU A 248 -9.31 0.95 2.48
C GLU A 248 -8.86 2.30 1.90
N GLY A 249 -8.48 3.25 2.75
CA GLY A 249 -8.11 4.60 2.33
C GLY A 249 -7.03 4.64 1.24
N ALA A 250 -5.96 3.86 1.41
CA ALA A 250 -4.89 3.77 0.42
C ALA A 250 -5.39 3.25 -0.94
N GLY A 251 -6.27 2.26 -0.94
CA GLY A 251 -6.87 1.70 -2.16
C GLY A 251 -7.85 2.64 -2.85
N ALA A 252 -8.45 3.58 -2.11
CA ALA A 252 -9.41 4.54 -2.65
C ALA A 252 -8.75 5.84 -3.15
N ALA A 253 -7.56 6.18 -2.68
CA ALA A 253 -6.84 7.39 -3.07
C ALA A 253 -6.70 7.56 -4.61
N PRO A 254 -6.41 6.51 -5.42
CA PRO A 254 -6.39 6.61 -6.88
C PRO A 254 -7.69 7.12 -7.50
N LEU A 255 -8.86 6.70 -7.00
CA LEU A 255 -10.14 7.20 -7.48
C LEU A 255 -10.35 8.65 -7.06
N ALA A 256 -9.98 9.04 -5.86
CA ALA A 256 -10.05 10.43 -5.40
C ALA A 256 -9.22 11.35 -6.30
N ALA A 257 -8.01 10.93 -6.68
CA ALA A 257 -7.15 11.68 -7.60
C ALA A 257 -7.73 11.76 -9.02
N LEU A 258 -8.26 10.66 -9.54
CA LEU A 258 -8.93 10.68 -10.85
C LEU A 258 -10.13 11.63 -10.86
N LEU A 259 -10.93 11.67 -9.81
CA LEU A 259 -12.07 12.58 -9.69
C LEU A 259 -11.64 14.04 -9.62
N ALA A 260 -10.53 14.34 -8.95
CA ALA A 260 -9.94 15.69 -8.92
C ALA A 260 -9.38 16.13 -10.29
N GLU A 261 -8.91 15.18 -11.10
CA GLU A 261 -8.40 15.43 -12.46
C GLU A 261 -9.42 15.07 -13.57
N ARG A 262 -10.71 15.00 -13.25
CA ARG A 262 -11.77 14.52 -14.16
C ARG A 262 -11.71 15.15 -15.54
N ASP A 263 -11.58 16.46 -15.62
CA ASP A 263 -11.58 17.19 -16.89
C ASP A 263 -10.33 16.87 -17.73
N ARG A 264 -9.18 16.72 -17.07
CA ARG A 264 -7.92 16.32 -17.71
C ARG A 264 -7.97 14.91 -18.27
N MET A 265 -8.76 14.03 -17.64
CA MET A 265 -8.88 12.61 -17.98
C MET A 265 -10.13 12.29 -18.80
N ALA A 266 -10.94 13.29 -19.18
CA ALA A 266 -12.13 13.10 -20.00
C ALA A 266 -11.79 12.36 -21.29
N GLY A 267 -12.59 11.35 -21.63
CA GLY A 267 -12.43 10.57 -22.86
C GLY A 267 -11.20 9.65 -22.90
N LYS A 268 -10.42 9.52 -21.80
CA LYS A 268 -9.24 8.65 -21.72
C LYS A 268 -9.55 7.28 -21.13
N ARG A 269 -8.67 6.33 -21.37
CA ARG A 269 -8.69 4.96 -20.84
C ARG A 269 -7.82 4.92 -19.59
N ILE A 270 -8.43 4.75 -18.43
CA ILE A 270 -7.78 4.92 -17.13
C ILE A 270 -7.72 3.61 -16.36
N GLY A 271 -6.58 3.36 -15.73
CA GLY A 271 -6.39 2.30 -14.74
C GLY A 271 -6.37 2.85 -13.31
N LEU A 272 -7.00 2.15 -12.38
CA LEU A 272 -6.96 2.41 -10.95
C LEU A 272 -6.49 1.16 -10.21
N VAL A 273 -5.62 1.30 -9.21
CA VAL A 273 -5.22 0.18 -8.35
C VAL A 273 -5.92 0.29 -7.00
N VAL A 274 -6.85 -0.61 -6.73
CA VAL A 274 -7.40 -0.85 -5.40
C VAL A 274 -6.48 -1.77 -4.64
N THR A 275 -5.57 -1.19 -3.87
CA THR A 275 -4.46 -1.91 -3.22
C THR A 275 -4.88 -2.78 -2.04
N GLY A 276 -6.01 -2.52 -1.42
CA GLY A 276 -6.51 -3.30 -0.30
C GLY A 276 -7.89 -2.86 0.19
N GLY A 277 -8.45 -3.67 1.09
CA GLY A 277 -9.74 -3.44 1.73
C GLY A 277 -9.71 -3.51 3.27
N ASN A 278 -8.52 -3.57 3.88
CA ASN A 278 -8.36 -3.74 5.32
C ASN A 278 -8.54 -2.41 6.08
N ILE A 279 -9.77 -1.98 6.22
CA ILE A 279 -10.17 -0.82 7.03
C ILE A 279 -10.96 -1.31 8.24
N ASP A 280 -10.60 -0.81 9.44
CA ASP A 280 -11.29 -1.15 10.67
C ASP A 280 -12.73 -0.63 10.65
N LEU A 281 -13.67 -1.42 11.16
CA LEU A 281 -15.08 -1.06 11.18
C LEU A 281 -15.34 0.26 11.91
N ALA A 282 -14.67 0.49 13.03
CA ALA A 282 -14.79 1.73 13.79
C ALA A 282 -14.35 2.95 12.98
N LEU A 283 -13.21 2.85 12.28
CA LEU A 283 -12.72 3.90 11.39
C LEU A 283 -13.65 4.09 10.19
N PHE A 284 -14.15 3.02 9.59
CA PHE A 284 -15.10 3.09 8.49
C PHE A 284 -16.37 3.86 8.89
N ARG A 285 -16.94 3.55 10.07
CA ARG A 285 -18.13 4.23 10.59
C ARG A 285 -17.88 5.71 10.85
N SER A 286 -16.83 6.06 11.56
CA SER A 286 -16.56 7.45 11.96
C SER A 286 -16.08 8.32 10.79
N TRP A 287 -15.13 7.84 10.00
CA TRP A 287 -14.51 8.61 8.92
C TRP A 287 -15.31 8.54 7.61
N VAL A 288 -15.69 7.33 7.18
CA VAL A 288 -16.31 7.13 5.86
C VAL A 288 -17.82 7.41 5.91
N LEU A 289 -18.52 6.86 6.90
CA LEU A 289 -19.98 7.06 7.06
C LEU A 289 -20.34 8.33 7.82
N ARG A 290 -19.36 8.94 8.53
CA ARG A 290 -19.58 10.12 9.38
C ARG A 290 -20.61 9.88 10.49
N GLU A 291 -20.71 8.64 10.97
CA GLU A 291 -21.56 8.32 12.11
C GLU A 291 -20.96 8.94 13.39
N PRO A 292 -21.76 9.54 14.27
CA PRO A 292 -21.27 9.98 15.58
C PRO A 292 -20.72 8.78 16.34
N GLN A 293 -19.58 8.98 17.03
CA GLN A 293 -19.06 7.94 17.91
C GLN A 293 -20.10 7.66 18.99
N ALA A 294 -20.52 6.41 19.13
CA ALA A 294 -21.34 6.01 20.27
C ALA A 294 -20.56 6.32 21.54
N ALA A 295 -21.18 7.09 22.45
CA ALA A 295 -20.58 7.31 23.77
C ALA A 295 -20.28 5.96 24.40
N VAL A 296 -19.00 5.74 24.74
CA VAL A 296 -18.57 4.54 25.48
C VAL A 296 -19.20 4.68 26.86
N SER A 297 -20.27 3.90 27.13
CA SER A 297 -20.91 3.77 28.42
C SER A 297 -20.09 2.90 29.36
#